data_342bb34cf02ef2a34df1a7f377bd06c4
#
_entry.id   342bb34cf02ef2a34df1a7f377bd06c4
#
_cell.length_a   1.000
_cell.length_b   1.000
_cell.length_c   1.000
_cell.angle_alpha   90.00
_cell.angle_beta   90.00
_cell.angle_gamma   90.00
#
_symmetry.space_group_name_H-M   'P 1'
#
loop_
_entity.id
_entity.type
_entity.pdbx_description
1 polymer ?
#
loop_
_entity_poly.entity_id
_entity_poly.type
_entity_poly.pdbx_seq_one_letter_code
_entity_poly.pdbx_strand_id
1 'polypeptide(L)'
;METCTPLRREMLVDPVDVHVEGGSLDFDKAKAAADRKAREISEDPMLIAWFDRTSGRFSPPVECCDEEKPAWLVYAETRGANIVIDVNREAYVFVYLG
;
A
#
# COMPACT_ATOMS: atom_id res chain seq x y z
N MET A 1 -0.51 10.72 -23.38
CA MET A 1 0.14 10.19 -22.22
C MET A 1 -0.83 9.58 -21.22
N GLU A 2 -0.56 8.38 -20.87
CA GLU A 2 -1.37 7.66 -19.92
C GLU A 2 -1.11 8.13 -18.50
N THR A 3 -2.14 8.35 -17.76
CA THR A 3 -1.98 8.67 -16.36
C THR A 3 -2.76 7.66 -15.55
N CYS A 4 -2.08 7.04 -14.60
CA CYS A 4 -2.76 6.17 -13.67
C CYS A 4 -3.67 6.97 -12.78
N THR A 5 -4.78 6.38 -12.37
CA THR A 5 -5.63 6.98 -11.38
C THR A 5 -4.84 7.14 -10.09
N PRO A 6 -4.76 8.36 -9.54
CA PRO A 6 -4.01 8.57 -8.29
C PRO A 6 -4.71 7.89 -7.12
N LEU A 7 -3.92 7.44 -6.17
CA LEU A 7 -4.47 6.80 -4.98
C LEU A 7 -5.20 7.81 -4.12
N ARG A 8 -6.40 7.44 -3.66
CA ARG A 8 -7.15 8.18 -2.67
C ARG A 8 -7.55 7.24 -1.55
N ARG A 9 -7.66 7.78 -0.35
CA ARG A 9 -7.97 7.00 0.84
C ARG A 9 -9.23 6.16 0.67
N GLU A 10 -10.24 6.71 0.04
CA GLU A 10 -11.51 6.01 -0.11
C GLU A 10 -11.43 4.78 -1.00
N MET A 11 -10.34 4.64 -1.75
CA MET A 11 -10.13 3.46 -2.59
C MET A 11 -9.65 2.26 -1.78
N LEU A 12 -9.15 2.49 -0.57
CA LEU A 12 -8.62 1.42 0.27
C LEU A 12 -9.76 0.78 1.04
N VAL A 13 -9.73 -0.55 1.13
CA VAL A 13 -10.76 -1.33 1.83
C VAL A 13 -10.25 -1.61 3.24
N ASP A 14 -10.98 -1.09 4.23
CA ASP A 14 -10.66 -1.28 5.65
C ASP A 14 -9.19 -1.03 5.96
N PRO A 15 -8.66 0.15 5.59
CA PRO A 15 -7.24 0.42 5.83
C PRO A 15 -6.94 0.56 7.32
N VAL A 16 -5.80 0.05 7.71
CA VAL A 16 -5.29 0.15 9.07
C VAL A 16 -4.26 1.25 9.11
N ASP A 17 -4.49 2.25 9.94
CA ASP A 17 -3.60 3.40 10.02
C ASP A 17 -2.40 3.10 10.89
N VAL A 18 -1.22 3.45 10.41
CA VAL A 18 0.02 3.35 11.17
C VAL A 18 0.69 4.72 11.09
N HIS A 19 1.05 5.26 12.23
CA HIS A 19 1.73 6.54 12.29
C HIS A 19 3.17 6.32 12.74
N VAL A 20 4.12 6.76 11.92
CA VAL A 20 5.54 6.68 12.24
C VAL A 20 6.04 8.08 12.51
N GLU A 21 6.54 8.31 13.71
CA GLU A 21 7.07 9.60 14.10
C GLU A 21 8.56 9.65 13.81
N GLY A 22 9.06 10.87 13.71
CA GLY A 22 10.45 11.08 13.42
C GLY A 22 10.60 11.91 12.17
N GLY A 23 11.73 12.57 12.04
CA GLY A 23 11.90 13.54 10.97
C GLY A 23 12.17 12.96 9.59
N SER A 24 12.53 11.68 9.51
CA SER A 24 13.00 11.13 8.24
C SER A 24 12.34 9.80 7.94
N LEU A 25 11.07 9.84 7.62
CA LEU A 25 10.40 8.64 7.20
C LEU A 25 10.84 8.29 5.79
N ASP A 26 11.30 7.05 5.59
CA ASP A 26 11.64 6.57 4.26
C ASP A 26 10.93 5.24 4.03
N PHE A 27 11.14 4.68 2.85
CA PHE A 27 10.46 3.45 2.47
C PHE A 27 10.77 2.31 3.45
N ASP A 28 12.05 2.16 3.83
CA ASP A 28 12.43 1.04 4.68
C ASP A 28 11.79 1.14 6.06
N LYS A 29 11.75 2.34 6.61
CA LYS A 29 11.11 2.55 7.91
C LYS A 29 9.61 2.32 7.83
N ALA A 30 8.99 2.82 6.76
CA ALA A 30 7.56 2.63 6.56
C ALA A 30 7.23 1.15 6.40
N LYS A 31 8.05 0.43 5.62
CA LYS A 31 7.83 -1.00 5.41
C LYS A 31 7.98 -1.77 6.71
N ALA A 32 8.99 -1.44 7.51
CA ALA A 32 9.19 -2.13 8.80
C ALA A 32 7.98 -1.94 9.72
N ALA A 33 7.44 -0.73 9.77
CA ALA A 33 6.28 -0.45 10.60
C ALA A 33 5.05 -1.18 10.07
N ALA A 34 4.87 -1.20 8.75
CA ALA A 34 3.74 -1.87 8.13
C ALA A 34 3.83 -3.38 8.33
N ASP A 35 5.03 -3.96 8.17
CA ASP A 35 5.23 -5.39 8.38
C ASP A 35 4.89 -5.79 9.81
N ARG A 36 5.31 -4.97 10.77
CA ARG A 36 5.03 -5.25 12.18
C ARG A 36 3.53 -5.24 12.42
N LYS A 37 2.84 -4.24 11.87
CA LYS A 37 1.39 -4.15 12.06
C LYS A 37 0.66 -5.30 11.38
N ALA A 38 1.10 -5.68 10.19
CA ALA A 38 0.50 -6.79 9.48
C ALA A 38 0.64 -8.10 10.27
N ARG A 39 1.78 -8.29 10.94
CA ARG A 39 1.98 -9.48 11.75
C ARG A 39 1.12 -9.52 13.00
N GLU A 40 0.64 -8.37 13.45
CA GLU A 40 -0.32 -8.33 14.55
C GLU A 40 -1.69 -8.80 14.09
N ILE A 41 -1.97 -8.66 12.79
CA ILE A 41 -3.27 -9.02 12.22
C ILE A 41 -3.27 -10.46 11.74
N SER A 42 -2.16 -10.91 11.16
CA SER A 42 -2.04 -12.25 10.59
C SER A 42 -0.69 -12.85 10.98
N GLU A 43 -0.65 -14.18 11.11
CA GLU A 43 0.58 -14.85 11.52
C GLU A 43 1.67 -14.78 10.46
N ASP A 44 1.28 -14.80 9.19
CA ASP A 44 2.25 -14.87 8.12
C ASP A 44 1.79 -14.04 6.92
N PRO A 45 1.76 -12.72 7.07
CA PRO A 45 1.28 -11.87 5.97
C PRO A 45 2.30 -11.83 4.85
N MET A 46 1.81 -11.87 3.63
CA MET A 46 2.65 -11.78 2.43
C MET A 46 2.40 -10.45 1.75
N LEU A 47 3.45 -9.68 1.55
CA LEU A 47 3.34 -8.39 0.87
C LEU A 47 3.05 -8.62 -0.61
N ILE A 48 1.95 -8.07 -1.09
CA ILE A 48 1.53 -8.23 -2.49
C ILE A 48 1.82 -6.96 -3.29
N ALA A 49 1.59 -5.79 -2.69
CA ALA A 49 1.75 -4.53 -3.41
C ALA A 49 2.07 -3.41 -2.44
N TRP A 50 2.70 -2.35 -2.94
CA TRP A 50 2.98 -1.18 -2.13
C TRP A 50 3.02 0.06 -3.01
N PHE A 51 2.88 1.21 -2.36
CA PHE A 51 2.90 2.50 -3.03
C PHE A 51 3.67 3.50 -2.16
N ASP A 52 4.57 4.26 -2.81
CA ASP A 52 5.37 5.30 -2.18
C ASP A 52 4.99 6.63 -2.84
N ARG A 53 4.21 7.42 -2.13
CA ARG A 53 3.70 8.68 -2.68
C ARG A 53 4.81 9.69 -2.91
N THR A 54 5.85 9.69 -2.07
CA THR A 54 6.90 10.70 -2.20
C THR A 54 7.69 10.54 -3.49
N SER A 55 7.90 9.31 -3.94
CA SER A 55 8.64 9.07 -5.19
C SER A 55 7.73 8.73 -6.36
N GLY A 56 6.47 8.43 -6.08
CA GLY A 56 5.54 7.98 -7.11
C GLY A 56 5.74 6.55 -7.52
N ARG A 57 6.57 5.80 -6.80
CA ARG A 57 6.86 4.42 -7.15
C ARG A 57 5.82 3.48 -6.57
N PHE A 58 5.66 2.34 -7.20
CA PHE A 58 4.74 1.32 -6.72
C PHE A 58 5.20 -0.04 -7.20
N SER A 59 4.67 -1.08 -6.59
CA SER A 59 4.96 -2.46 -6.97
C SER A 59 3.67 -3.27 -6.84
N PRO A 60 3.39 -4.18 -7.74
CA PRO A 60 4.18 -4.53 -8.92
C PRO A 60 4.09 -3.45 -9.99
N PRO A 61 5.04 -3.39 -10.92
CA PRO A 61 5.06 -2.36 -11.96
C PRO A 61 4.11 -2.75 -13.10
N VAL A 62 2.82 -2.70 -12.82
CA VAL A 62 1.78 -3.06 -13.77
C VAL A 62 1.28 -1.83 -14.50
N GLU A 63 0.77 -2.04 -15.69
CA GLU A 63 0.27 -0.94 -16.50
C GLU A 63 -1.04 -0.40 -15.97
N CYS A 64 -1.26 0.88 -16.20
CA CYS A 64 -2.49 1.53 -15.76
C CYS A 64 -3.59 1.26 -16.78
N CYS A 65 -4.51 0.40 -16.44
CA CYS A 65 -5.64 0.15 -17.33
C CYS A 65 -6.98 0.22 -16.61
N ASP A 66 -6.98 0.53 -15.35
CA ASP A 66 -8.22 0.69 -14.60
C ASP A 66 -8.43 2.17 -14.34
N GLU A 67 -9.64 2.64 -14.57
CA GLU A 67 -9.94 4.07 -14.43
C GLU A 67 -10.38 4.45 -13.03
N GLU A 68 -10.72 3.47 -12.20
CA GLU A 68 -11.25 3.76 -10.87
C GLU A 68 -10.21 3.65 -9.77
N LYS A 69 -9.22 2.78 -9.95
CA LYS A 69 -8.20 2.53 -8.93
C LYS A 69 -6.84 2.39 -9.60
N PRO A 70 -5.76 2.67 -8.86
CA PRO A 70 -4.42 2.41 -9.38
C PRO A 70 -4.23 0.94 -9.72
N ALA A 71 -3.47 0.67 -10.77
CA ALA A 71 -3.28 -0.70 -11.25
C ALA A 71 -2.65 -1.61 -10.20
N TRP A 72 -1.70 -1.09 -9.40
CA TRP A 72 -1.05 -1.91 -8.37
C TRP A 72 -2.06 -2.34 -7.30
N LEU A 73 -3.05 -1.50 -7.00
CA LEU A 73 -4.07 -1.84 -6.02
C LEU A 73 -5.02 -2.89 -6.57
N VAL A 74 -5.43 -2.73 -7.83
CA VAL A 74 -6.27 -3.73 -8.49
C VAL A 74 -5.56 -5.07 -8.53
N TYR A 75 -4.26 -5.06 -8.83
CA TYR A 75 -3.47 -6.27 -8.84
C TYR A 75 -3.55 -7.00 -7.50
N ALA A 76 -3.37 -6.24 -6.40
CA ALA A 76 -3.42 -6.84 -5.08
C ALA A 76 -4.81 -7.40 -4.77
N GLU A 77 -5.84 -6.66 -5.13
CA GLU A 77 -7.21 -7.09 -4.87
C GLU A 77 -7.55 -8.37 -5.62
N THR A 78 -7.08 -8.49 -6.87
CA THR A 78 -7.35 -9.70 -7.65
C THR A 78 -6.63 -10.91 -7.10
N ARG A 79 -5.59 -10.70 -6.31
CA ARG A 79 -4.86 -11.80 -5.65
C ARG A 79 -5.48 -12.17 -4.30
N GLY A 80 -6.55 -11.50 -3.90
CA GLY A 80 -7.20 -11.79 -2.64
C GLY A 80 -6.60 -11.08 -1.44
N ALA A 81 -5.79 -10.05 -1.67
CA ALA A 81 -5.18 -9.31 -0.57
C ALA A 81 -6.26 -8.75 0.35
N ASN A 82 -6.04 -8.87 1.66
CA ASN A 82 -7.07 -8.53 2.63
C ASN A 82 -6.56 -7.68 3.79
N ILE A 83 -5.30 -7.26 3.76
CA ILE A 83 -4.72 -6.40 4.79
C ILE A 83 -4.14 -5.17 4.10
N VAL A 84 -4.67 -3.99 4.44
CA VAL A 84 -4.19 -2.74 3.87
C VAL A 84 -3.63 -1.89 5.01
N ILE A 85 -2.35 -1.57 4.95
CA ILE A 85 -1.69 -0.73 5.95
C ILE A 85 -1.40 0.62 5.33
N ASP A 86 -1.97 1.66 5.94
CA ASP A 86 -1.83 3.04 5.48
C ASP A 86 -0.88 3.76 6.43
N VAL A 87 0.32 4.06 5.96
CA VAL A 87 1.36 4.69 6.79
C VAL A 87 1.33 6.19 6.56
N ASN A 88 1.14 6.94 7.63
CA ASN A 88 1.20 8.41 7.64
C ASN A 88 0.34 9.05 6.55
N ARG A 89 -0.96 8.70 6.56
CA ARG A 89 -1.96 9.30 5.66
C ARG A 89 -1.57 9.14 4.20
N GLU A 90 -1.46 7.87 3.78
CA GLU A 90 -1.15 7.50 2.39
C GLU A 90 0.21 7.99 1.90
N ALA A 91 1.13 8.33 2.81
CA ALA A 91 2.50 8.57 2.40
C ALA A 91 3.09 7.30 1.85
N TYR A 92 2.78 6.17 2.49
CA TYR A 92 3.14 4.83 2.01
C TYR A 92 1.96 3.91 2.27
N VAL A 93 1.66 3.04 1.32
CA VAL A 93 0.59 2.06 1.48
C VAL A 93 1.16 0.69 1.17
N PHE A 94 0.89 -0.28 2.06
CA PHE A 94 1.35 -1.65 1.88
C PHE A 94 0.15 -2.59 1.95
N VAL A 95 0.04 -3.49 1.00
CA VAL A 95 -1.12 -4.39 0.89
C VAL A 95 -0.63 -5.82 0.97
N TYR A 96 -1.22 -6.58 1.89
CA TYR A 96 -0.78 -7.93 2.21
C TYR A 96 -1.92 -8.93 2.04
N LEU A 97 -1.50 -10.17 1.82
CA LEU A 97 -2.39 -11.33 1.87
C LEU A 97 -2.05 -12.08 3.17
N GLY A 98 -3.03 -12.22 4.03
CA GLY A 98 -2.79 -12.90 5.29
C GLY A 98 -3.94 -13.74 5.79
#